data_36919683a69c5d736af54085745ddf7d
#
_entry.id   36919683a69c5d736af54085745ddf7d
#
_cell.length_a   1.000
_cell.length_b   1.000
_cell.length_c   1.000
_cell.angle_alpha   90.00
_cell.angle_beta   90.00
_cell.angle_gamma   90.00
#
_symmetry.space_group_name_H-M   'P 1'
#
loop_
_entity.id
_entity.type
_entity.pdbx_description
1 polymer ?
#
loop_
_entity_poly.entity_id
_entity_poly.type
_entity_poly.pdbx_seq_one_letter_code
_entity_poly.pdbx_strand_id
1 'polypeptide(L)'
;MKYIYPALFQPEEGGFFISFPDIDGCFTQASTIPEGLDMAADALSLMLWHMEEEHMEIPAPSPISSLNGNNGSFATLISADTLAYRQLHDTKAVRKNLSIPRWLDTLAVQHNINFSNILQNALMRELGVSKA
;
A
#
# COMPACT_ATOMS: atom_id res chain seq x y z
N MET A 1 -1.81 -3.55 -4.97
CA MET A 1 -2.94 -4.43 -4.75
C MET A 1 -3.85 -3.86 -3.67
N LYS A 2 -5.14 -4.01 -3.84
CA LYS A 2 -6.12 -3.44 -2.90
C LYS A 2 -6.63 -4.50 -1.94
N TYR A 3 -6.74 -4.12 -0.68
CA TYR A 3 -7.21 -4.98 0.40
C TYR A 3 -8.25 -4.26 1.23
N ILE A 4 -9.15 -5.03 1.83
CA ILE A 4 -10.13 -4.51 2.80
C ILE A 4 -10.12 -5.46 4.00
N TYR A 5 -9.88 -4.91 5.18
CA TYR A 5 -9.87 -5.67 6.44
C TYR A 5 -10.71 -4.97 7.49
N PRO A 6 -11.39 -5.72 8.35
CA PRO A 6 -12.12 -5.13 9.47
C PRO A 6 -11.13 -4.68 10.55
N ALA A 7 -11.39 -3.50 11.10
CA ALA A 7 -10.66 -2.95 12.22
C ALA A 7 -11.59 -2.78 13.41
N LEU A 8 -11.08 -2.97 14.61
CA LEU A 8 -11.81 -2.76 15.84
C LEU A 8 -11.30 -1.48 16.50
N PHE A 9 -12.23 -0.55 16.72
CA PHE A 9 -11.95 0.70 17.42
C PHE A 9 -12.43 0.56 18.86
N GLN A 10 -11.49 0.62 19.80
CA GLN A 10 -11.78 0.48 21.22
C GLN A 10 -11.54 1.82 21.90
N PRO A 11 -12.56 2.43 22.52
CA PRO A 11 -12.36 3.68 23.28
C PRO A 11 -11.35 3.48 24.39
N GLU A 12 -10.48 4.48 24.54
CA GLU A 12 -9.55 4.56 25.67
C GLU A 12 -9.42 6.00 26.09
N GLU A 13 -8.72 6.26 27.18
CA GLU A 13 -8.52 7.63 27.64
C GLU A 13 -7.82 8.46 26.57
N GLY A 14 -8.47 9.52 26.14
CA GLY A 14 -7.92 10.45 25.14
C GLY A 14 -8.10 10.01 23.69
N GLY A 15 -8.85 8.92 23.41
CA GLY A 15 -9.08 8.52 22.03
C GLY A 15 -9.45 7.07 21.85
N PHE A 16 -8.78 6.42 20.89
CA PHE A 16 -9.09 5.05 20.47
C PHE A 16 -7.83 4.23 20.30
N PHE A 17 -7.89 2.97 20.72
CA PHE A 17 -6.97 1.94 20.31
C PHE A 17 -7.59 1.18 19.13
N ILE A 18 -6.84 1.02 18.04
CA ILE A 18 -7.34 0.45 16.80
C ILE A 18 -6.51 -0.78 16.48
N SER A 19 -7.17 -1.91 16.27
CA SER A 19 -6.50 -3.16 15.94
C SER A 19 -7.14 -3.86 14.76
N PHE A 20 -6.33 -4.69 14.08
CA PHE A 20 -6.79 -5.53 12.98
C PHE A 20 -6.67 -6.98 13.41
N PRO A 21 -7.77 -7.61 13.84
CA PRO A 21 -7.70 -8.99 14.36
C PRO A 21 -7.12 -10.01 13.37
N ASP A 22 -7.29 -9.79 12.08
CA ASP A 22 -6.79 -10.70 11.05
C ASP A 22 -5.29 -10.57 10.79
N ILE A 23 -4.68 -9.46 11.18
CA ILE A 23 -3.27 -9.18 10.91
C ILE A 23 -2.54 -9.04 12.25
N ASP A 24 -1.70 -10.02 12.57
CA ASP A 24 -0.94 -10.01 13.82
C ASP A 24 -0.01 -8.79 13.89
N GLY A 25 -0.05 -8.10 15.02
CA GLY A 25 0.83 -6.96 15.26
C GLY A 25 0.41 -5.68 14.55
N CYS A 26 -0.73 -5.66 13.87
CA CYS A 26 -1.23 -4.47 13.18
C CYS A 26 -2.19 -3.71 14.09
N PHE A 27 -1.72 -2.62 14.65
CA PHE A 27 -2.52 -1.77 15.53
C PHE A 27 -2.00 -0.33 15.49
N THR A 28 -2.83 0.59 15.93
CA THR A 28 -2.48 2.01 16.01
C THR A 28 -3.37 2.70 17.04
N GLN A 29 -3.17 3.98 17.24
CA GLN A 29 -3.94 4.82 18.16
C GLN A 29 -4.30 6.12 17.48
N ALA A 30 -5.40 6.73 17.93
CA ALA A 30 -5.81 8.03 17.41
C ALA A 30 -6.64 8.76 18.46
N SER A 31 -6.71 10.08 18.36
CA SER A 31 -7.49 10.92 19.27
C SER A 31 -8.93 11.06 18.83
N THR A 32 -9.20 10.98 17.52
CA THR A 32 -10.53 11.15 16.94
C THR A 32 -10.82 10.05 15.95
N ILE A 33 -12.09 9.90 15.58
CA ILE A 33 -12.48 8.91 14.55
C ILE A 33 -11.89 9.25 13.19
N PRO A 34 -11.96 10.48 12.66
CA PRO A 34 -11.33 10.79 11.38
C PRO A 34 -9.83 10.49 11.34
N GLU A 35 -9.10 10.90 12.38
CA GLU A 35 -7.68 10.57 12.52
C GLU A 35 -7.47 9.08 12.59
N GLY A 36 -8.35 8.36 13.30
CA GLY A 36 -8.29 6.92 13.45
C GLY A 36 -8.44 6.18 12.13
N LEU A 37 -9.31 6.64 11.25
CA LEU A 37 -9.47 6.03 9.92
C LEU A 37 -8.20 6.20 9.08
N ASP A 38 -7.57 7.38 9.14
CA ASP A 38 -6.31 7.63 8.43
C ASP A 38 -5.16 6.82 9.00
N MET A 39 -5.04 6.78 10.32
CA MET A 39 -4.00 6.01 11.00
C MET A 39 -4.15 4.51 10.78
N ALA A 40 -5.39 4.03 10.76
CA ALA A 40 -5.68 2.62 10.49
C ALA A 40 -5.29 2.23 9.06
N ALA A 41 -5.63 3.07 8.07
CA ALA A 41 -5.27 2.83 6.68
C ALA A 41 -3.75 2.82 6.50
N ASP A 42 -3.04 3.73 7.16
CA ASP A 42 -1.58 3.79 7.11
C ASP A 42 -0.94 2.55 7.74
N ALA A 43 -1.38 2.16 8.93
CA ALA A 43 -0.84 0.99 9.63
C ALA A 43 -1.09 -0.29 8.83
N LEU A 44 -2.29 -0.46 8.28
CA LEU A 44 -2.64 -1.61 7.46
C LEU A 44 -1.80 -1.66 6.19
N SER A 45 -1.66 -0.53 5.49
CA SER A 45 -0.89 -0.44 4.26
C SER A 45 0.59 -0.78 4.49
N LEU A 46 1.17 -0.26 5.55
CA LEU A 46 2.56 -0.55 5.91
C LEU A 46 2.76 -2.04 6.20
N MET A 47 1.87 -2.63 7.00
CA MET A 47 1.98 -4.04 7.37
C MET A 47 1.80 -4.96 6.16
N LEU A 48 0.81 -4.67 5.32
CA LEU A 48 0.58 -5.48 4.11
C LEU A 48 1.72 -5.34 3.11
N TRP A 49 2.27 -4.14 2.95
CA TRP A 49 3.46 -3.94 2.11
C TRP A 49 4.62 -4.80 2.62
N HIS A 50 4.88 -4.76 3.93
CA HIS A 50 5.92 -5.60 4.54
C HIS A 50 5.67 -7.09 4.26
N MET A 51 4.44 -7.55 4.43
CA MET A 51 4.08 -8.95 4.19
C MET A 51 4.27 -9.33 2.71
N GLU A 52 3.94 -8.45 1.78
CA GLU A 52 4.20 -8.68 0.36
C GLU A 52 5.70 -8.77 0.06
N GLU A 53 6.50 -7.87 0.64
CA GLU A 53 7.96 -7.85 0.43
C GLU A 53 8.63 -9.12 0.96
N GLU A 54 8.17 -9.63 2.09
CA GLU A 54 8.72 -10.84 2.72
C GLU A 54 8.07 -12.13 2.21
N HIS A 55 7.19 -12.03 1.23
CA HIS A 55 6.46 -13.18 0.66
C HIS A 55 5.72 -13.98 1.75
N MET A 56 5.19 -13.29 2.74
CA MET A 56 4.40 -13.89 3.80
C MET A 56 2.99 -14.19 3.32
N GLU A 57 2.37 -15.20 3.91
CA GLU A 57 0.98 -15.48 3.63
C GLU A 57 0.09 -14.38 4.21
N ILE A 58 -0.72 -13.76 3.35
CA ILE A 58 -1.65 -12.70 3.75
C ILE A 58 -3.01 -13.36 4.00
N PRO A 59 -3.52 -13.31 5.24
CA PRO A 59 -4.76 -13.99 5.58
C PRO A 59 -5.96 -13.35 4.89
N ALA A 60 -6.99 -14.16 4.64
CA ALA A 60 -8.26 -13.64 4.15
C ALA A 60 -8.95 -12.81 5.24
N PRO A 61 -9.64 -11.73 4.88
CA PRO A 61 -10.35 -10.91 5.88
C PRO A 61 -11.53 -11.67 6.48
N SER A 62 -11.71 -11.53 7.79
CA SER A 62 -12.90 -12.04 8.49
C SER A 62 -14.11 -11.17 8.17
N PRO A 63 -15.33 -11.72 8.24
CA PRO A 63 -16.52 -10.88 8.12
C PRO A 63 -16.58 -9.85 9.25
N ILE A 64 -16.95 -8.63 8.94
CA ILE A 64 -17.07 -7.58 9.97
C ILE A 64 -18.08 -7.98 11.07
N SER A 65 -19.08 -8.77 10.71
CA SER A 65 -20.07 -9.27 11.67
C SER A 65 -19.46 -10.20 12.74
N SER A 66 -18.27 -10.73 12.52
CA SER A 66 -17.58 -11.55 13.52
C SER A 66 -16.91 -10.73 14.62
N LEU A 67 -16.77 -9.44 14.46
CA LEU A 67 -16.17 -8.55 15.45
C LEU A 67 -17.28 -8.00 16.35
N ASN A 68 -17.12 -8.20 17.66
CA ASN A 68 -18.09 -7.73 18.64
C ASN A 68 -17.63 -6.42 19.25
N GLY A 69 -18.47 -5.40 19.12
CA GLY A 69 -18.27 -4.12 19.79
C GLY A 69 -18.82 -4.17 21.19
N ASN A 70 -17.96 -4.21 22.21
CA ASN A 70 -18.33 -4.16 23.62
C ASN A 70 -17.80 -2.87 24.23
N ASN A 71 -18.53 -2.33 25.22
CA ASN A 71 -18.08 -1.16 25.98
C ASN A 71 -17.78 0.09 25.09
N GLY A 72 -18.65 0.31 24.09
CA GLY A 72 -18.47 1.42 23.17
C GLY A 72 -17.53 1.15 22.00
N SER A 73 -16.96 -0.05 21.93
CA SER A 73 -16.13 -0.44 20.78
C SER A 73 -16.99 -0.63 19.55
N PHE A 74 -16.42 -0.41 18.37
CA PHE A 74 -17.10 -0.65 17.10
C PHE A 74 -16.12 -1.16 16.08
N ALA A 75 -16.64 -1.86 15.08
CA ALA A 75 -15.85 -2.36 13.97
C ALA A 75 -16.18 -1.58 12.70
N THR A 76 -15.19 -1.37 11.86
CA THR A 76 -15.36 -0.76 10.54
C THR A 76 -14.42 -1.41 9.54
N LEU A 77 -14.71 -1.23 8.27
CA LEU A 77 -13.84 -1.73 7.20
C LEU A 77 -12.83 -0.67 6.81
N ILE A 78 -11.58 -1.08 6.69
CA ILE A 78 -10.48 -0.22 6.28
C ILE A 78 -9.92 -0.76 4.96
N SER A 79 -9.74 0.12 3.99
CA SER A 79 -9.12 -0.24 2.72
C SER A 79 -7.65 0.17 2.70
N ALA A 80 -6.83 -0.63 2.03
CA ALA A 80 -5.42 -0.33 1.81
C ALA A 80 -5.05 -0.66 0.38
N ASP A 81 -4.25 0.19 -0.24
CA ASP A 81 -3.69 -0.04 -1.57
C ASP A 81 -2.18 -0.05 -1.44
N THR A 82 -1.59 -1.24 -1.49
CA THR A 82 -0.14 -1.38 -1.34
C THR A 82 0.62 -0.81 -2.51
N LEU A 83 0.05 -0.78 -3.71
CA LEU A 83 0.69 -0.14 -4.85
C LEU A 83 0.81 1.37 -4.62
N ALA A 84 -0.27 2.03 -4.21
CA ALA A 84 -0.25 3.46 -3.91
C ALA A 84 0.73 3.77 -2.77
N TYR A 85 0.76 2.91 -1.76
CA TYR A 85 1.68 3.07 -0.64
C TYR A 85 3.14 2.95 -1.09
N ARG A 86 3.46 1.98 -1.97
CA ARG A 86 4.80 1.83 -2.56
C ARG A 86 5.22 3.06 -3.34
N GLN A 87 4.33 3.60 -4.16
CA GLN A 87 4.62 4.78 -4.98
C GLN A 87 4.99 5.99 -4.12
N LEU A 88 4.37 6.12 -2.95
CA LEU A 88 4.65 7.22 -2.02
C LEU A 88 5.92 7.01 -1.20
N HIS A 89 6.19 5.79 -0.77
CA HIS A 89 7.22 5.51 0.24
C HIS A 89 8.46 4.81 -0.31
N ASP A 90 8.35 4.12 -1.43
CA ASP A 90 9.48 3.46 -2.08
C ASP A 90 9.90 4.26 -3.32
N THR A 91 10.66 5.31 -3.10
CA THR A 91 11.09 6.23 -4.16
C THR A 91 12.48 5.89 -4.70
N LYS A 92 13.07 4.80 -4.24
CA LYS A 92 14.42 4.40 -4.62
C LYS A 92 14.45 3.92 -6.06
N ALA A 93 15.38 4.47 -6.85
CA ALA A 93 15.60 4.02 -8.22
C ALA A 93 16.52 2.80 -8.26
N VAL A 94 16.27 1.89 -9.20
CA VAL A 94 17.15 0.78 -9.48
C VAL A 94 17.68 0.90 -10.90
N ARG A 95 18.92 0.45 -11.12
CA ARG A 95 19.54 0.47 -12.45
C ARG A 95 19.24 -0.84 -13.17
N LYS A 96 18.98 -0.74 -14.48
CA LYS A 96 18.79 -1.90 -15.36
C LYS A 96 19.76 -1.78 -16.54
N ASN A 97 20.48 -2.84 -16.82
CA ASN A 97 21.32 -2.93 -18.00
C ASN A 97 20.52 -3.64 -19.10
N LEU A 98 20.30 -2.95 -20.20
CA LEU A 98 19.43 -3.42 -21.27
C LEU A 98 20.17 -3.33 -22.60
N SER A 99 19.79 -4.18 -23.55
CA SER A 99 20.35 -4.19 -24.90
C SER A 99 19.30 -3.78 -25.91
N ILE A 100 19.69 -2.92 -26.84
CA ILE A 100 18.87 -2.55 -27.99
C ILE A 100 19.72 -2.64 -29.24
N PRO A 101 19.10 -2.74 -30.43
CA PRO A 101 19.88 -2.70 -31.70
C PRO A 101 20.65 -1.40 -31.81
N ARG A 102 21.87 -1.47 -32.35
CA ARG A 102 22.73 -0.29 -32.50
C ARG A 102 22.07 0.79 -33.35
N TRP A 103 21.37 0.43 -34.42
CA TRP A 103 20.73 1.42 -35.29
C TRP A 103 19.67 2.23 -34.52
N LEU A 104 18.94 1.56 -33.63
CA LEU A 104 17.91 2.20 -32.82
C LEU A 104 18.53 3.13 -31.78
N ASP A 105 19.61 2.69 -31.17
CA ASP A 105 20.37 3.54 -30.24
C ASP A 105 20.88 4.80 -30.93
N THR A 106 21.45 4.67 -32.14
CA THR A 106 21.96 5.80 -32.90
C THR A 106 20.87 6.83 -33.17
N LEU A 107 19.69 6.38 -33.61
CA LEU A 107 18.56 7.29 -33.84
C LEU A 107 18.08 7.96 -32.56
N ALA A 108 17.96 7.19 -31.48
CA ALA A 108 17.50 7.71 -30.20
C ALA A 108 18.43 8.79 -29.66
N VAL A 109 19.74 8.56 -29.73
CA VAL A 109 20.75 9.54 -29.29
C VAL A 109 20.67 10.81 -30.16
N GLN A 110 20.51 10.67 -31.48
CA GLN A 110 20.37 11.81 -32.36
C GLN A 110 19.16 12.68 -32.04
N HIS A 111 18.09 12.05 -31.53
CA HIS A 111 16.87 12.76 -31.15
C HIS A 111 16.82 13.16 -29.68
N ASN A 112 17.92 13.02 -28.95
CA ASN A 112 18.03 13.36 -27.53
C ASN A 112 16.96 12.67 -26.68
N ILE A 113 16.69 11.39 -26.93
CA ILE A 113 15.69 10.62 -26.22
C ILE A 113 16.16 10.36 -24.77
N ASN A 114 15.27 10.57 -23.83
CA ASN A 114 15.50 10.17 -22.44
C ASN A 114 15.09 8.71 -22.29
N PHE A 115 16.06 7.80 -22.31
CA PHE A 115 15.85 6.36 -22.26
C PHE A 115 15.11 5.92 -20.99
N SER A 116 15.52 6.45 -19.84
CA SER A 116 14.89 6.12 -18.57
C SER A 116 13.41 6.48 -18.54
N ASN A 117 13.08 7.67 -19.01
CA ASN A 117 11.70 8.14 -19.03
C ASN A 117 10.84 7.33 -19.99
N ILE A 118 11.36 7.04 -21.18
CA ILE A 118 10.66 6.21 -22.18
C ILE A 118 10.40 4.82 -21.63
N LEU A 119 11.43 4.20 -21.00
CA LEU A 119 11.30 2.87 -20.42
C LEU A 119 10.26 2.85 -19.31
N GLN A 120 10.28 3.83 -18.40
CA GLN A 120 9.30 3.91 -17.31
C GLN A 120 7.88 4.03 -17.84
N ASN A 121 7.67 4.90 -18.82
CA ASN A 121 6.36 5.09 -19.43
C ASN A 121 5.87 3.82 -20.13
N ALA A 122 6.75 3.12 -20.84
CA ALA A 122 6.42 1.88 -21.50
C ALA A 122 6.04 0.78 -20.50
N LEU A 123 6.80 0.66 -19.41
CA LEU A 123 6.50 -0.31 -18.35
C LEU A 123 5.17 -0.01 -17.66
N MET A 124 4.90 1.25 -17.36
CA MET A 124 3.62 1.64 -16.75
C MET A 124 2.45 1.31 -17.67
N ARG A 125 2.60 1.55 -18.96
CA ARG A 125 1.58 1.19 -19.95
C ARG A 125 1.37 -0.32 -20.02
N GLU A 126 2.46 -1.07 -20.07
CA GLU A 126 2.40 -2.54 -20.16
C GLU A 126 1.75 -3.15 -18.91
N LEU A 127 2.01 -2.60 -17.74
CA LEU A 127 1.48 -3.07 -16.47
C LEU A 127 0.10 -2.50 -16.14
N GLY A 128 -0.38 -1.51 -16.91
CA GLY A 128 -1.65 -0.86 -16.64
C GLY A 128 -1.64 0.00 -15.38
N VAL A 129 -0.49 0.55 -15.01
CA VAL A 129 -0.36 1.43 -13.83
C VAL A 129 -0.05 2.85 -14.27
N SER A 130 -0.42 3.82 -13.44
CA SER A 130 -0.14 5.23 -13.68
C SER A 130 0.73 5.79 -12.56
N LYS A 131 1.37 6.93 -12.83
CA LYS A 131 2.12 7.64 -11.79
C LYS A 131 1.22 8.05 -10.65
N ALA A 132 1.77 8.00 -9.46
CA ALA A 132 1.10 8.48 -8.27
C ALA A 132 0.92 10.01 -8.32
#